data_28ca9535d3cc103c43d5dc37bb6cf1fd
#
_entry.id   28ca9535d3cc103c43d5dc37bb6cf1fd
#
_cell.length_a   1.000
_cell.length_b   1.000
_cell.length_c   1.000
_cell.angle_alpha   90.00
_cell.angle_beta   90.00
_cell.angle_gamma   90.00
#
_symmetry.space_group_name_H-M   'P 1'
#
loop_
_entity.id
_entity.type
_entity.pdbx_description
1 polymer ?
#
loop_
_entity_poly.entity_id
_entity_poly.type
_entity_poly.pdbx_seq_one_letter_code
_entity_poly.pdbx_strand_id
1 'polypeptide(L)'
;STIYARGSGISSITGTPSSWAAELVSHADVYGITMLADGSYQSAITRKALARLAANTARTLGLVEDVSDPVAVVQQLGVMQPNADGSFDTTSRVTRQMAATVLLRLLRQSSVVFEADMSMLDRYPDSASISDWAREAVAMMTQYDLMNGTTKGFEPKKDMTLEQCLV
;
A
#
# COMPACT_ATOMS: atom_id res chain seq x y z
N SER A 1 -1.71 -20.79 -12.53
CA SER A 1 -0.42 -20.82 -13.17
C SER A 1 0.14 -19.44 -13.45
N THR A 2 1.41 -19.29 -13.33
CA THR A 2 2.13 -18.06 -13.63
C THR A 2 2.26 -17.73 -15.10
N ILE A 3 1.83 -18.62 -15.97
CA ILE A 3 1.99 -18.49 -17.42
C ILE A 3 1.29 -17.23 -17.94
N TYR A 4 0.09 -16.97 -17.51
CA TYR A 4 -0.66 -15.79 -17.92
C TYR A 4 0.00 -14.47 -17.49
N ALA A 5 0.64 -14.47 -16.35
CA ALA A 5 1.33 -13.27 -15.85
C ALA A 5 2.51 -12.87 -16.73
N ARG A 6 3.10 -13.82 -17.45
CA ARG A 6 4.24 -13.58 -18.32
C ARG A 6 3.86 -12.92 -19.66
N GLY A 7 2.63 -13.07 -20.11
CA GLY A 7 2.20 -12.52 -21.38
C GLY A 7 1.98 -11.02 -21.36
N SER A 8 1.28 -10.52 -20.36
CA SER A 8 0.87 -9.12 -20.30
C SER A 8 1.00 -8.51 -18.90
N GLY A 9 1.36 -9.30 -17.91
CA GLY A 9 1.36 -8.92 -16.52
C GLY A 9 2.73 -8.78 -15.88
N ILE A 10 3.80 -8.70 -16.68
CA ILE A 10 5.16 -8.63 -16.14
C ILE A 10 5.40 -7.30 -15.43
N SER A 11 6.04 -7.36 -14.28
CA SER A 11 6.54 -6.19 -13.57
C SER A 11 7.67 -5.52 -14.35
N SER A 12 7.65 -4.19 -14.38
CA SER A 12 8.73 -3.36 -14.93
C SER A 12 9.53 -2.67 -13.83
N ILE A 13 9.50 -3.20 -12.62
CA ILE A 13 10.26 -2.66 -11.49
C ILE A 13 11.75 -2.91 -11.73
N THR A 14 12.54 -1.86 -11.61
CA THR A 14 13.99 -1.92 -11.86
C THR A 14 14.77 -2.23 -10.59
N GLY A 15 15.94 -2.81 -10.77
CA GLY A 15 16.86 -3.15 -9.69
C GLY A 15 16.53 -4.51 -9.05
N THR A 16 17.12 -4.73 -7.89
CA THR A 16 16.96 -5.94 -7.11
C THR A 16 16.43 -5.56 -5.73
N PRO A 17 15.44 -6.30 -5.19
CA PRO A 17 14.97 -6.00 -3.84
C PRO A 17 16.09 -6.20 -2.81
N SER A 18 16.04 -5.43 -1.75
CA SER A 18 16.94 -5.59 -0.61
C SER A 18 16.78 -6.99 -0.01
N SER A 19 17.84 -7.52 0.57
CA SER A 19 17.83 -8.89 1.10
C SER A 19 16.72 -9.14 2.13
N TRP A 20 16.40 -8.13 2.96
CA TRP A 20 15.34 -8.23 3.95
C TRP A 20 13.94 -8.31 3.35
N ALA A 21 13.77 -7.81 2.11
CA ALA A 21 12.47 -7.76 1.43
C ALA A 21 12.31 -8.87 0.39
N ALA A 22 13.40 -9.52 -0.03
CA ALA A 22 13.43 -10.39 -1.21
C ALA A 22 12.38 -11.50 -1.20
N GLU A 23 12.19 -12.16 -0.08
CA GLU A 23 11.21 -13.26 0.05
C GLU A 23 9.78 -12.75 -0.12
N LEU A 24 9.42 -11.66 0.56
CA LEU A 24 8.07 -11.12 0.53
C LEU A 24 7.77 -10.46 -0.82
N VAL A 25 8.76 -9.85 -1.46
CA VAL A 25 8.61 -9.35 -2.83
C VAL A 25 8.35 -10.52 -3.80
N SER A 26 9.06 -11.63 -3.64
CA SER A 26 8.81 -12.83 -4.43
C SER A 26 7.37 -13.35 -4.26
N HIS A 27 6.85 -13.35 -3.04
CA HIS A 27 5.45 -13.71 -2.79
C HIS A 27 4.49 -12.74 -3.46
N ALA A 28 4.76 -11.44 -3.39
CA ALA A 28 3.95 -10.43 -4.07
C ALA A 28 3.92 -10.65 -5.59
N ASP A 29 5.05 -11.01 -6.19
CA ASP A 29 5.14 -11.36 -7.61
C ASP A 29 4.26 -12.57 -7.95
N VAL A 30 4.32 -13.62 -7.14
CA VAL A 30 3.52 -14.85 -7.34
C VAL A 30 2.02 -14.56 -7.26
N TYR A 31 1.59 -13.70 -6.33
CA TYR A 31 0.18 -13.32 -6.19
C TYR A 31 -0.28 -12.26 -7.21
N GLY A 32 0.60 -11.81 -8.09
CA GLY A 32 0.26 -10.84 -9.12
C GLY A 32 0.14 -9.41 -8.62
N ILE A 33 0.58 -9.11 -7.41
CA ILE A 33 0.49 -7.77 -6.82
C ILE A 33 1.38 -6.78 -7.58
N THR A 34 2.51 -7.23 -8.11
CA THR A 34 3.47 -6.41 -8.87
C THR A 34 3.18 -6.36 -10.36
N MET A 35 2.11 -7.01 -10.83
CA MET A 35 1.77 -7.07 -12.24
C MET A 35 1.58 -5.67 -12.83
N LEU A 36 2.27 -5.36 -13.93
CA LEU A 36 2.29 -4.06 -14.58
C LEU A 36 2.79 -2.91 -13.69
N ALA A 37 3.36 -3.20 -12.52
CA ALA A 37 3.97 -2.19 -11.69
C ALA A 37 5.32 -1.75 -12.26
N ASP A 38 5.68 -0.49 -12.03
CA ASP A 38 6.95 0.09 -12.42
C ASP A 38 7.61 0.83 -11.26
N GLY A 39 8.78 1.38 -11.49
CA GLY A 39 9.55 2.10 -10.48
C GLY A 39 10.81 1.33 -10.07
N SER A 40 11.35 1.66 -8.91
CA SER A 40 12.54 1.02 -8.35
C SER A 40 12.28 0.62 -6.90
N TYR A 41 12.77 -0.55 -6.50
CA TYR A 41 12.51 -1.11 -5.17
C TYR A 41 12.92 -0.18 -4.02
N GLN A 42 14.04 0.51 -4.13
CA GLN A 42 14.56 1.38 -3.09
C GLN A 42 14.15 2.84 -3.24
N SER A 43 13.39 3.19 -4.27
CA SER A 43 12.92 4.55 -4.49
C SER A 43 11.57 4.79 -3.83
N ALA A 44 11.30 6.06 -3.51
CA ALA A 44 10.00 6.46 -2.99
C ALA A 44 8.88 6.10 -3.98
N ILE A 45 7.81 5.51 -3.47
CA ILE A 45 6.65 5.15 -4.28
C ILE A 45 5.78 6.38 -4.55
N THR A 46 5.24 6.47 -5.76
CA THR A 46 4.26 7.51 -6.13
C THR A 46 2.84 7.03 -5.90
N ARG A 47 1.89 7.97 -5.87
CA ARG A 47 0.46 7.62 -5.79
C ARG A 47 0.00 6.76 -6.96
N LYS A 48 0.54 6.99 -8.18
CA LYS A 48 0.27 6.16 -9.35
C LYS A 48 0.69 4.71 -9.12
N ALA A 49 1.92 4.51 -8.63
CA ALA A 49 2.44 3.17 -8.35
C ALA A 49 1.65 2.50 -7.23
N LEU A 50 1.29 3.23 -6.17
CA LEU A 50 0.46 2.68 -5.10
C LEU A 50 -0.92 2.27 -5.62
N ALA A 51 -1.54 3.08 -6.49
CA ALA A 51 -2.82 2.72 -7.10
C ALA A 51 -2.72 1.40 -7.89
N ARG A 52 -1.63 1.18 -8.62
CA ARG A 52 -1.38 -0.09 -9.33
C ARG A 52 -1.30 -1.26 -8.34
N LEU A 53 -0.51 -1.12 -7.29
CA LEU A 53 -0.36 -2.20 -6.30
C LEU A 53 -1.67 -2.47 -5.56
N ALA A 54 -2.41 -1.43 -5.18
CA ALA A 54 -3.68 -1.56 -4.49
C ALA A 54 -4.75 -2.22 -5.39
N ALA A 55 -4.83 -1.83 -6.66
CA ALA A 55 -5.75 -2.47 -7.61
C ALA A 55 -5.42 -3.95 -7.83
N ASN A 56 -4.13 -4.28 -7.98
CA ASN A 56 -3.69 -5.65 -8.12
C ASN A 56 -4.02 -6.49 -6.87
N THR A 57 -3.83 -5.90 -5.69
CA THR A 57 -4.18 -6.55 -4.42
C THR A 57 -5.69 -6.77 -4.32
N ALA A 58 -6.50 -5.79 -4.71
CA ALA A 58 -7.96 -5.93 -4.74
C ALA A 58 -8.39 -7.08 -5.67
N ARG A 59 -7.74 -7.23 -6.81
CA ARG A 59 -8.00 -8.37 -7.71
C ARG A 59 -7.63 -9.69 -7.05
N THR A 60 -6.49 -9.78 -6.40
CA THR A 60 -6.06 -10.99 -5.68
C THR A 60 -7.04 -11.35 -4.56
N LEU A 61 -7.63 -10.34 -3.90
CA LEU A 61 -8.66 -10.53 -2.88
C LEU A 61 -10.06 -10.85 -3.46
N GLY A 62 -10.21 -10.84 -4.77
CA GLY A 62 -11.49 -11.12 -5.42
C GLY A 62 -12.47 -9.95 -5.42
N LEU A 63 -12.03 -8.75 -5.13
CA LEU A 63 -12.90 -7.57 -5.06
C LEU A 63 -13.20 -6.96 -6.43
N VAL A 64 -12.30 -7.13 -7.38
CA VAL A 64 -12.42 -6.66 -8.77
C VAL A 64 -11.78 -7.68 -9.71
N GLU A 65 -12.20 -7.68 -10.95
CA GLU A 65 -11.61 -8.53 -11.99
C GLU A 65 -10.69 -7.74 -12.92
N ASP A 66 -11.16 -6.59 -13.39
CA ASP A 66 -10.44 -5.73 -14.34
C ASP A 66 -9.67 -4.64 -13.60
N VAL A 67 -8.35 -4.66 -13.75
CA VAL A 67 -7.44 -3.67 -13.17
C VAL A 67 -6.66 -2.92 -14.24
N SER A 68 -7.19 -2.84 -15.46
CA SER A 68 -6.56 -2.11 -16.57
C SER A 68 -6.42 -0.61 -16.30
N ASP A 69 -7.37 -0.04 -15.55
CA ASP A 69 -7.32 1.34 -15.05
C ASP A 69 -7.24 1.35 -13.52
N PRO A 70 -6.04 1.28 -12.94
CA PRO A 70 -5.90 1.16 -11.49
C PRO A 70 -6.38 2.39 -10.73
N VAL A 71 -6.29 3.59 -11.32
CA VAL A 71 -6.79 4.82 -10.68
C VAL A 71 -8.31 4.77 -10.55
N ALA A 72 -9.02 4.34 -11.59
CA ALA A 72 -10.47 4.17 -11.52
C ALA A 72 -10.85 3.13 -10.46
N VAL A 73 -10.13 2.02 -10.39
CA VAL A 73 -10.39 0.95 -9.40
C VAL A 73 -10.27 1.46 -7.97
N VAL A 74 -9.17 2.14 -7.63
CA VAL A 74 -8.96 2.60 -6.25
C VAL A 74 -9.93 3.70 -5.84
N GLN A 75 -10.38 4.53 -6.78
CA GLN A 75 -11.43 5.53 -6.52
C GLN A 75 -12.79 4.86 -6.31
N GLN A 76 -13.15 3.93 -7.17
CA GLN A 76 -14.40 3.20 -7.10
C GLN A 76 -14.53 2.40 -5.79
N LEU A 77 -13.44 1.78 -5.34
CA LEU A 77 -13.41 1.07 -4.06
C LEU A 77 -13.29 2.01 -2.85
N GLY A 78 -13.07 3.30 -3.06
CA GLY A 78 -12.92 4.26 -1.97
C GLY A 78 -11.64 4.12 -1.17
N VAL A 79 -10.61 3.44 -1.70
CA VAL A 79 -9.34 3.25 -1.00
C VAL A 79 -8.35 4.39 -1.19
N MET A 80 -8.46 5.10 -2.32
CA MET A 80 -7.72 6.35 -2.56
C MET A 80 -8.68 7.42 -3.09
N GLN A 81 -8.44 8.66 -2.71
CA GLN A 81 -9.35 9.77 -3.01
C GLN A 81 -8.78 10.69 -4.09
N PRO A 82 -9.64 11.24 -4.97
CA PRO A 82 -9.24 12.31 -5.86
C PRO A 82 -9.08 13.64 -5.11
N ASN A 83 -8.49 14.61 -5.78
CA ASN A 83 -8.49 15.99 -5.32
C ASN A 83 -9.90 16.58 -5.35
N ALA A 84 -10.08 17.74 -4.71
CA ALA A 84 -11.38 18.44 -4.66
C ALA A 84 -11.91 18.82 -6.06
N ASP A 85 -11.03 19.02 -7.03
CA ASP A 85 -11.38 19.33 -8.43
C ASP A 85 -11.70 18.08 -9.28
N GLY A 86 -11.67 16.90 -8.69
CA GLY A 86 -11.92 15.63 -9.36
C GLY A 86 -10.70 15.02 -10.04
N SER A 87 -9.57 15.72 -10.12
CA SER A 87 -8.33 15.16 -10.65
C SER A 87 -7.70 14.18 -9.65
N PHE A 88 -6.92 13.24 -10.15
CA PHE A 88 -6.18 12.31 -9.31
C PHE A 88 -4.69 12.65 -9.36
N ASP A 89 -4.12 12.95 -8.19
CA ASP A 89 -2.70 13.19 -8.07
C ASP A 89 -1.94 11.86 -8.21
N THR A 90 -1.26 11.70 -9.34
CA THR A 90 -0.49 10.49 -9.65
C THR A 90 0.97 10.58 -9.28
N THR A 91 1.51 11.78 -9.06
CA THR A 91 2.96 12.04 -9.00
C THR A 91 3.50 12.22 -7.59
N SER A 92 2.67 12.62 -6.64
CA SER A 92 3.11 12.80 -5.25
C SER A 92 3.58 11.49 -4.63
N ARG A 93 4.56 11.61 -3.75
CA ARG A 93 5.08 10.50 -2.98
C ARG A 93 4.08 10.06 -1.91
N VAL A 94 4.17 8.80 -1.53
CA VAL A 94 3.31 8.20 -0.52
C VAL A 94 4.05 8.15 0.80
N THR A 95 3.44 8.73 1.83
CA THR A 95 3.95 8.65 3.20
C THR A 95 3.48 7.37 3.89
N ARG A 96 4.13 7.01 4.98
CA ARG A 96 3.79 5.82 5.77
C ARG A 96 2.35 5.85 6.27
N GLN A 97 1.86 7.00 6.75
CA GLN A 97 0.47 7.11 7.21
C GLN A 97 -0.54 7.02 6.05
N MET A 98 -0.20 7.48 4.86
CA MET A 98 -1.04 7.30 3.66
C MET A 98 -1.14 5.83 3.27
N ALA A 99 -0.01 5.13 3.25
CA ALA A 99 0.02 3.70 2.95
C ALA A 99 -0.81 2.89 3.95
N ALA A 100 -0.69 3.20 5.25
CA ALA A 100 -1.49 2.57 6.29
C ALA A 100 -3.00 2.77 6.05
N THR A 101 -3.39 3.98 5.67
CA THR A 101 -4.80 4.31 5.41
C THR A 101 -5.35 3.57 4.20
N VAL A 102 -4.58 3.50 3.11
CA VAL A 102 -4.97 2.76 1.91
C VAL A 102 -5.12 1.26 2.22
N LEU A 103 -4.18 0.69 2.93
CA LEU A 103 -4.23 -0.73 3.31
C LEU A 103 -5.43 -1.04 4.20
N LEU A 104 -5.71 -0.20 5.20
CA LEU A 104 -6.89 -0.39 6.04
C LEU A 104 -8.18 -0.36 5.24
N ARG A 105 -8.33 0.61 4.35
CA ARG A 105 -9.52 0.72 3.49
C ARG A 105 -9.68 -0.49 2.59
N LEU A 106 -8.57 -0.98 2.05
CA LEU A 106 -8.57 -2.17 1.20
C LEU A 106 -8.98 -3.42 1.98
N LEU A 107 -8.45 -3.61 3.18
CA LEU A 107 -8.81 -4.74 4.04
C LEU A 107 -10.28 -4.70 4.46
N ARG A 108 -10.83 -3.51 4.72
CA ARG A 108 -12.25 -3.34 5.05
C ARG A 108 -13.18 -3.72 3.90
N GLN A 109 -12.74 -3.60 2.66
CA GLN A 109 -13.52 -4.06 1.50
C GLN A 109 -13.60 -5.59 1.41
N SER A 110 -12.71 -6.31 2.05
CA SER A 110 -12.70 -7.77 2.05
C SER A 110 -13.69 -8.41 3.04
N SER A 111 -14.62 -7.66 3.59
CA SER A 111 -15.64 -8.12 4.54
C SER A 111 -15.09 -8.57 5.91
N VAL A 112 -13.86 -8.29 6.21
CA VAL A 112 -13.28 -8.55 7.52
C VAL A 112 -13.53 -7.33 8.41
N VAL A 113 -14.15 -7.56 9.58
CA VAL A 113 -14.40 -6.50 10.55
C VAL A 113 -13.19 -6.37 11.46
N PHE A 114 -12.62 -5.16 11.51
CA PHE A 114 -11.53 -4.83 12.40
C PHE A 114 -11.95 -3.69 13.31
N GLU A 115 -11.66 -3.82 14.60
CA GLU A 115 -11.77 -2.74 15.56
C GLU A 115 -10.37 -2.30 15.97
N ALA A 116 -10.11 -1.00 15.89
CA ALA A 116 -8.81 -0.46 16.23
C ALA A 116 -8.68 -0.30 17.75
N ASP A 117 -7.60 -0.80 18.31
CA ASP A 117 -7.15 -0.44 19.65
C ASP A 117 -6.28 0.81 19.56
N MET A 118 -6.89 1.97 19.84
CA MET A 118 -6.20 3.25 19.70
C MET A 118 -5.04 3.41 20.69
N SER A 119 -5.00 2.62 21.76
CA SER A 119 -3.87 2.63 22.70
C SER A 119 -2.57 2.15 22.06
N MET A 120 -2.63 1.46 20.91
CA MET A 120 -1.46 1.07 20.16
C MET A 120 -0.60 2.28 19.75
N LEU A 121 -1.19 3.44 19.57
CA LEU A 121 -0.48 4.67 19.24
C LEU A 121 0.43 5.18 20.37
N ASP A 122 0.16 4.78 21.59
CA ASP A 122 0.95 5.20 22.77
C ASP A 122 2.38 4.65 22.74
N ARG A 123 2.63 3.65 21.91
CA ARG A 123 3.97 3.09 21.69
C ARG A 123 4.92 4.09 21.01
N TYR A 124 4.35 5.04 20.29
CA TYR A 124 5.14 5.91 19.41
C TYR A 124 5.37 7.28 20.05
N PRO A 125 6.63 7.69 20.24
CA PRO A 125 6.94 9.00 20.79
C PRO A 125 6.45 10.14 19.88
N ASP A 126 6.27 9.86 18.58
CA ASP A 126 5.80 10.81 17.58
C ASP A 126 4.30 10.66 17.23
N SER A 127 3.53 10.02 18.09
CA SER A 127 2.10 9.77 17.83
C SER A 127 1.30 11.07 17.56
N ALA A 128 1.71 12.19 18.14
CA ALA A 128 1.09 13.49 17.88
C ALA A 128 1.29 13.98 16.43
N SER A 129 2.28 13.47 15.74
CA SER A 129 2.55 13.79 14.31
C SER A 129 1.67 13.01 13.34
N ILE A 130 0.95 11.99 13.81
CA ILE A 130 0.02 11.23 12.98
C ILE A 130 -1.22 12.08 12.72
N SER A 131 -1.53 12.29 11.46
CA SER A 131 -2.73 13.06 11.08
C SER A 131 -4.00 12.34 11.56
N ASP A 132 -5.01 13.11 11.95
CA ASP A 132 -6.24 12.55 12.53
C ASP A 132 -6.88 11.51 11.62
N TRP A 133 -6.91 11.77 10.31
CA TRP A 133 -7.48 10.86 9.32
C TRP A 133 -6.72 9.52 9.20
N ALA A 134 -5.49 9.44 9.69
CA ALA A 134 -4.65 8.24 9.62
C ALA A 134 -4.52 7.49 10.95
N ARG A 135 -4.96 8.08 12.07
CA ARG A 135 -4.72 7.52 13.41
C ARG A 135 -5.27 6.10 13.56
N GLU A 136 -6.49 5.89 13.13
CA GLU A 136 -7.11 4.56 13.18
C GLU A 136 -6.32 3.54 12.35
N ALA A 137 -5.93 3.91 11.14
CA ALA A 137 -5.16 3.02 10.26
C ALA A 137 -3.80 2.66 10.87
N VAL A 138 -3.09 3.63 11.44
CA VAL A 138 -1.79 3.38 12.09
C VAL A 138 -1.97 2.45 13.29
N ALA A 139 -3.00 2.66 14.11
CA ALA A 139 -3.30 1.78 15.24
C ALA A 139 -3.56 0.33 14.77
N MET A 140 -4.36 0.17 13.73
CA MET A 140 -4.66 -1.14 13.14
C MET A 140 -3.42 -1.84 12.59
N MET A 141 -2.60 -1.11 11.83
CA MET A 141 -1.36 -1.67 11.27
C MET A 141 -0.40 -2.13 12.36
N THR A 142 -0.34 -1.40 13.46
CA THR A 142 0.48 -1.76 14.63
C THR A 142 -0.10 -2.96 15.37
N GLN A 143 -1.39 -2.96 15.59
CA GLN A 143 -2.11 -4.01 16.33
C GLN A 143 -1.94 -5.39 15.68
N TYR A 144 -2.01 -5.44 14.35
CA TYR A 144 -1.91 -6.67 13.58
C TYR A 144 -0.51 -6.91 12.99
N ASP A 145 0.47 -6.14 13.44
CA ASP A 145 1.89 -6.31 13.04
C ASP A 145 2.11 -6.18 11.52
N LEU A 146 1.32 -5.35 10.86
CA LEU A 146 1.41 -5.10 9.42
C LEU A 146 2.37 -3.97 9.09
N MET A 147 2.44 -2.96 9.95
CA MET A 147 3.44 -1.90 9.87
C MET A 147 3.92 -1.58 11.28
N ASN A 148 5.22 -1.45 11.43
CA ASN A 148 5.85 -1.14 12.70
C ASN A 148 6.70 0.12 12.59
N GLY A 149 6.89 0.77 13.73
CA GLY A 149 7.79 1.88 13.83
C GLY A 149 9.25 1.46 14.03
N THR A 150 10.07 2.48 14.21
CA THR A 150 11.47 2.35 14.60
C THR A 150 11.67 2.92 16.00
N THR A 151 12.92 3.00 16.45
CA THR A 151 13.27 3.69 17.71
C THR A 151 12.90 5.16 17.68
N LYS A 152 12.72 5.76 16.51
CA LYS A 152 12.32 7.17 16.32
C LYS A 152 10.80 7.37 16.38
N GLY A 153 10.03 6.31 16.30
CA GLY A 153 8.58 6.32 16.28
C GLY A 153 8.00 5.68 15.04
N PHE A 154 6.74 5.96 14.73
CA PHE A 154 6.09 5.46 13.52
C PHE A 154 6.62 6.15 12.26
N GLU A 155 7.01 7.41 12.37
CA GLU A 155 7.44 8.26 11.26
C GLU A 155 6.34 8.41 10.19
N PRO A 156 5.15 8.92 10.56
CA PRO A 156 3.97 8.87 9.70
C PRO A 156 4.11 9.64 8.37
N LYS A 157 4.91 10.69 8.38
CA LYS A 157 5.12 11.57 7.22
C LYS A 157 6.35 11.24 6.39
N LYS A 158 7.06 10.15 6.75
CA LYS A 158 8.20 9.68 5.98
C LYS A 158 7.72 8.97 4.73
N ASP A 159 8.41 9.20 3.61
CA ASP A 159 8.12 8.53 2.34
C ASP A 159 8.39 7.03 2.45
N MET A 160 7.55 6.24 1.82
CA MET A 160 7.76 4.80 1.68
C MET A 160 8.46 4.49 0.36
N THR A 161 9.34 3.50 0.40
CA THR A 161 9.88 2.89 -0.82
C THR A 161 8.91 1.87 -1.39
N LEU A 162 9.09 1.52 -2.66
CA LEU A 162 8.28 0.51 -3.32
C LEU A 162 8.36 -0.84 -2.59
N GLU A 163 9.56 -1.29 -2.23
CA GLU A 163 9.71 -2.57 -1.55
C GLU A 163 9.10 -2.58 -0.15
N GLN A 164 9.11 -1.44 0.56
CA GLN A 164 8.42 -1.33 1.85
C GLN A 164 6.90 -1.50 1.70
N CYS A 165 6.32 -1.01 0.62
CA CYS A 165 4.90 -1.20 0.34
C CYS A 165 4.55 -2.66 0.00
N LEU A 166 5.50 -3.42 -0.53
CA LEU A 166 5.29 -4.83 -0.91
C LEU A 166 5.44 -5.79 0.28
N VAL A 167 6.05 -5.34 1.35
CA VAL A 167 6.30 -6.12 2.55
C VAL A 167 5.22 -5.86 3.59
#